data_aeb0bca8a55562d381d2f34e60b0222b
#
_entry.id   aeb0bca8a55562d381d2f34e60b0222b
#
_cell.length_a   1.000
_cell.length_b   1.000
_cell.length_c   1.000
_cell.angle_alpha   90.00
_cell.angle_beta   90.00
_cell.angle_gamma   90.00
#
_symmetry.space_group_name_H-M   'P 1'
#
loop_
_entity.id
_entity.type
_entity.pdbx_description
1 polymer ?
#
loop_
_entity_poly.entity_id
_entity_poly.type
_entity_poly.pdbx_seq_one_letter_code
_entity_poly.pdbx_strand_id
1 'polypeptide(L)'
;LTSLKGDPKQTLPAPTAMNFASKEPLIKRTFNVEMQGDLAEIELSFANNLRLTDKERAAFQVMRGILETKYFDELREKQHLTYTVGVKADYVSEPETAETLSIHLSTARASVATALAQVKALLDDVRLGKFSADEFKAAVVPLAVDEQTPASPDMGTNPMLWMATLGVYAQTGETITPEESAAVDPIFSALTSADVSA
;
A
#
# COMPACT_ATOMS: atom_id res chain seq x y z
N LEU A 1 -10.21 -35.50 1.17
CA LEU A 1 -9.69 -34.97 -0.11
C LEU A 1 -9.82 -35.95 -1.26
N THR A 2 -9.89 -37.26 -0.99
CA THR A 2 -10.06 -38.33 -2.01
C THR A 2 -11.40 -38.29 -2.77
N SER A 3 -12.37 -37.48 -2.33
CA SER A 3 -13.69 -37.30 -2.96
C SER A 3 -13.70 -36.19 -4.03
N LEU A 4 -12.68 -35.37 -4.12
CA LEU A 4 -12.58 -34.33 -5.14
C LEU A 4 -12.10 -34.97 -6.46
N LYS A 5 -13.04 -35.07 -7.41
CA LYS A 5 -12.74 -35.52 -8.78
C LYS A 5 -12.16 -34.32 -9.56
N GLY A 6 -10.85 -34.17 -9.51
CA GLY A 6 -10.12 -33.25 -10.37
C GLY A 6 -9.35 -34.05 -11.43
N ASP A 7 -9.14 -33.49 -12.59
CA ASP A 7 -8.20 -34.01 -13.56
C ASP A 7 -6.78 -33.56 -13.17
N PRO A 8 -5.89 -34.50 -12.75
CA PRO A 8 -4.54 -34.13 -12.35
C PRO A 8 -3.69 -33.61 -13.53
N LYS A 9 -4.20 -33.71 -14.75
CA LYS A 9 -3.54 -33.18 -15.96
C LYS A 9 -4.10 -31.82 -16.39
N GLN A 10 -5.13 -31.32 -15.70
CA GLN A 10 -5.70 -30.01 -16.01
C GLN A 10 -4.69 -28.92 -15.58
N THR A 11 -4.09 -28.29 -16.55
CA THR A 11 -3.32 -27.06 -16.32
C THR A 11 -4.27 -25.89 -16.17
N LEU A 12 -4.10 -25.09 -15.12
CA LEU A 12 -4.81 -23.83 -14.99
C LEU A 12 -4.44 -22.93 -16.19
N PRO A 13 -5.41 -22.21 -16.78
CA PRO A 13 -5.08 -21.22 -17.79
C PRO A 13 -4.11 -20.19 -17.19
N ALA A 14 -3.14 -19.79 -17.98
CA ALA A 14 -2.24 -18.72 -17.55
C ALA A 14 -3.06 -17.47 -17.17
N PRO A 15 -2.73 -16.80 -16.07
CA PRO A 15 -3.39 -15.57 -15.69
C PRO A 15 -3.33 -14.56 -16.85
N THR A 16 -4.44 -13.86 -17.09
CA THR A 16 -4.45 -12.79 -18.09
C THR A 16 -3.76 -11.58 -17.50
N ALA A 17 -2.73 -11.12 -18.19
CA ALA A 17 -2.02 -9.90 -17.83
C ALA A 17 -2.98 -8.69 -17.73
N MET A 18 -2.97 -8.01 -16.59
CA MET A 18 -3.72 -6.76 -16.38
C MET A 18 -2.75 -5.59 -16.36
N ASN A 19 -2.99 -4.61 -17.24
CA ASN A 19 -2.20 -3.39 -17.24
C ASN A 19 -2.88 -2.32 -16.40
N PHE A 20 -2.33 -2.02 -15.23
CA PHE A 20 -2.81 -0.99 -14.31
C PHE A 20 -2.26 0.41 -14.65
N ALA A 21 -1.22 0.49 -15.50
CA ALA A 21 -0.69 1.78 -15.92
C ALA A 21 -1.73 2.49 -16.81
N SER A 22 -2.09 3.72 -16.42
CA SER A 22 -2.95 4.55 -17.24
C SER A 22 -2.25 4.96 -18.54
N LYS A 23 -2.96 4.87 -19.67
CA LYS A 23 -2.49 5.45 -20.95
C LYS A 23 -2.62 6.97 -20.97
N GLU A 24 -3.41 7.53 -20.08
CA GLU A 24 -3.61 8.96 -19.93
C GLU A 24 -2.83 9.48 -18.73
N PRO A 25 -2.13 10.61 -18.84
CA PRO A 25 -1.32 11.14 -17.74
C PRO A 25 -2.15 11.57 -16.53
N LEU A 26 -3.43 11.87 -16.73
CA LEU A 26 -4.37 12.23 -15.66
C LEU A 26 -5.80 11.90 -16.09
N ILE A 27 -6.46 11.07 -15.29
CA ILE A 27 -7.91 10.84 -15.42
C ILE A 27 -8.58 11.58 -14.26
N LYS A 28 -9.39 12.59 -14.57
CA LYS A 28 -10.20 13.30 -13.59
C LYS A 28 -11.67 12.95 -13.77
N ARG A 29 -12.31 12.46 -12.72
CA ARG A 29 -13.75 12.19 -12.69
C ARG A 29 -14.37 12.92 -11.51
N THR A 30 -15.56 13.49 -11.70
CA THR A 30 -16.33 14.14 -10.65
C THR A 30 -17.72 13.53 -10.64
N PHE A 31 -18.14 13.07 -9.47
CA PHE A 31 -19.47 12.52 -9.26
C PHE A 31 -20.19 13.42 -8.25
N ASN A 32 -21.44 13.78 -8.58
CA ASN A 32 -22.31 14.46 -7.64
C ASN A 32 -23.19 13.41 -6.95
N VAL A 33 -23.03 13.28 -5.65
CA VAL A 33 -23.84 12.38 -4.81
C VAL A 33 -24.64 13.25 -3.85
N GLU A 34 -25.91 12.96 -3.67
CA GLU A 34 -26.71 13.60 -2.65
C GLU A 34 -26.23 13.11 -1.29
N MET A 35 -25.50 13.98 -0.59
CA MET A 35 -25.04 13.75 0.79
C MET A 35 -25.56 14.88 1.68
N GLN A 36 -25.80 14.57 2.95
CA GLN A 36 -26.09 15.60 3.93
C GLN A 36 -24.80 16.39 4.24
N GLY A 37 -24.86 17.71 4.09
CA GLY A 37 -23.74 18.60 4.37
C GLY A 37 -22.98 19.06 3.12
N ASP A 38 -22.10 20.05 3.32
CA ASP A 38 -21.26 20.63 2.24
C ASP A 38 -19.87 19.97 2.22
N LEU A 39 -19.85 18.65 2.06
CA LEU A 39 -18.63 17.83 2.01
C LEU A 39 -18.30 17.37 0.60
N ALA A 40 -17.02 17.17 0.37
CA ALA A 40 -16.49 16.51 -0.82
C ALA A 40 -15.50 15.42 -0.38
N GLU A 41 -15.64 14.24 -0.96
CA GLU A 41 -14.65 13.16 -0.87
C GLU A 41 -13.70 13.27 -2.06
N ILE A 42 -12.42 13.16 -1.77
CA ILE A 42 -11.36 13.24 -2.77
C ILE A 42 -10.55 11.94 -2.69
N GLU A 43 -10.33 11.33 -3.83
CA GLU A 43 -9.41 10.22 -3.98
C GLU A 43 -8.40 10.52 -5.08
N LEU A 44 -7.13 10.41 -4.75
CA LEU A 44 -6.03 10.43 -5.71
C LEU A 44 -5.43 9.03 -5.73
N SER A 45 -5.45 8.40 -6.91
CA SER A 45 -4.85 7.10 -7.12
C SER A 45 -3.71 7.21 -8.13
N PHE A 46 -2.57 6.66 -7.76
CA PHE A 46 -1.41 6.49 -8.62
C PHE A 46 -1.21 4.99 -8.80
N ALA A 47 -1.11 4.54 -10.04
CA ALA A 47 -0.92 3.13 -10.35
C ALA A 47 0.23 2.95 -11.34
N ASN A 48 1.02 1.92 -11.11
CA ASN A 48 2.13 1.55 -11.97
C ASN A 48 2.26 0.01 -12.04
N ASN A 49 2.99 -0.47 -13.06
CA ASN A 49 3.32 -1.89 -13.24
C ASN A 49 4.81 -2.15 -12.99
N LEU A 50 5.42 -1.46 -12.04
CA LEU A 50 6.81 -1.66 -11.66
C LEU A 50 6.95 -2.93 -10.82
N ARG A 51 8.00 -3.69 -11.10
CA ARG A 51 8.41 -4.80 -10.26
C ARG A 51 9.40 -4.28 -9.23
N LEU A 52 8.91 -4.08 -8.01
CA LEU A 52 9.72 -3.62 -6.89
C LEU A 52 10.49 -4.80 -6.26
N THR A 53 11.72 -4.54 -5.86
CA THR A 53 12.46 -5.39 -4.94
C THR A 53 11.85 -5.33 -3.54
N ASP A 54 12.19 -6.28 -2.67
CA ASP A 54 11.70 -6.28 -1.29
C ASP A 54 12.08 -4.99 -0.55
N LYS A 55 13.28 -4.48 -0.79
CA LYS A 55 13.75 -3.21 -0.21
C LYS A 55 12.93 -2.01 -0.71
N GLU A 56 12.62 -1.96 -2.00
CA GLU A 56 11.81 -0.89 -2.58
C GLU A 56 10.36 -0.95 -2.06
N ARG A 57 9.79 -2.16 -1.91
CA ARG A 57 8.47 -2.34 -1.29
C ARG A 57 8.45 -1.85 0.16
N ALA A 58 9.48 -2.19 0.93
CA ALA A 58 9.62 -1.72 2.30
C ALA A 58 9.77 -0.18 2.36
N ALA A 59 10.58 0.41 1.49
CA ALA A 59 10.72 1.86 1.37
C ALA A 59 9.38 2.54 1.01
N PHE A 60 8.60 1.92 0.13
CA PHE A 60 7.27 2.39 -0.25
C PHE A 60 6.28 2.39 0.93
N GLN A 61 6.33 1.37 1.80
CA GLN A 61 5.53 1.33 3.03
C GLN A 61 5.95 2.42 4.03
N VAL A 62 7.25 2.67 4.16
CA VAL A 62 7.77 3.77 5.00
C VAL A 62 7.34 5.12 4.45
N MET A 63 7.44 5.34 3.13
CA MET A 63 6.94 6.55 2.47
C MET A 63 5.45 6.78 2.76
N ARG A 64 4.62 5.73 2.68
CA ARG A 64 3.20 5.77 3.06
C ARG A 64 3.02 6.28 4.49
N GLY A 65 3.77 5.74 5.44
CA GLY A 65 3.69 6.15 6.85
C GLY A 65 4.09 7.61 7.08
N ILE A 66 5.14 8.10 6.39
CA ILE A 66 5.55 9.50 6.44
C ILE A 66 4.45 10.41 5.87
N LEU A 67 3.88 10.05 4.71
CA LEU A 67 2.80 10.81 4.09
C LEU A 67 1.56 10.88 4.98
N GLU A 68 1.16 9.77 5.58
CA GLU A 68 0.01 9.70 6.48
C GLU A 68 0.17 10.64 7.67
N THR A 69 1.34 10.63 8.31
CA THR A 69 1.66 11.54 9.41
C THR A 69 1.66 13.00 8.96
N LYS A 70 2.34 13.32 7.84
CA LYS A 70 2.37 14.69 7.31
C LYS A 70 0.99 15.21 6.94
N TYR A 71 0.16 14.39 6.31
CA TYR A 71 -1.20 14.81 5.96
C TYR A 71 -2.05 15.03 7.20
N PHE A 72 -1.94 14.16 8.19
CA PHE A 72 -2.64 14.34 9.45
C PHE A 72 -2.23 15.66 10.13
N ASP A 73 -0.94 15.89 10.31
CA ASP A 73 -0.42 17.05 11.02
C ASP A 73 -0.70 18.36 10.26
N GLU A 74 -0.42 18.39 8.95
CA GLU A 74 -0.54 19.62 8.17
C GLU A 74 -1.98 19.93 7.76
N LEU A 75 -2.70 18.93 7.23
CA LEU A 75 -4.02 19.20 6.66
C LEU A 75 -5.12 19.19 7.71
N ARG A 76 -5.03 18.31 8.71
CA ARG A 76 -6.05 18.18 9.73
C ARG A 76 -5.77 19.07 10.93
N GLU A 77 -4.60 18.94 11.57
CA GLU A 77 -4.32 19.59 12.83
C GLU A 77 -3.96 21.07 12.66
N LYS A 78 -3.12 21.44 11.67
CA LYS A 78 -2.68 22.82 11.50
C LYS A 78 -3.61 23.66 10.64
N GLN A 79 -4.09 23.14 9.52
CA GLN A 79 -4.85 23.90 8.55
C GLN A 79 -6.36 23.66 8.63
N HIS A 80 -6.82 22.64 9.34
CA HIS A 80 -8.23 22.24 9.46
C HIS A 80 -8.94 22.09 8.10
N LEU A 81 -8.18 21.66 7.09
CA LEU A 81 -8.67 21.48 5.72
C LEU A 81 -9.40 20.17 5.51
N THR A 82 -9.20 19.19 6.38
CA THR A 82 -9.80 17.87 6.22
C THR A 82 -10.35 17.36 7.56
N TYR A 83 -11.41 16.56 7.47
CA TYR A 83 -11.93 15.80 8.61
C TYR A 83 -11.26 14.45 8.73
N THR A 84 -11.02 13.80 7.59
CA THR A 84 -10.35 12.51 7.49
C THR A 84 -9.33 12.54 6.37
N VAL A 85 -8.19 11.94 6.60
CA VAL A 85 -7.17 11.70 5.59
C VAL A 85 -6.55 10.34 5.83
N GLY A 86 -6.31 9.60 4.76
CA GLY A 86 -5.65 8.30 4.81
C GLY A 86 -4.80 8.07 3.58
N VAL A 87 -3.74 7.30 3.75
CA VAL A 87 -2.85 6.89 2.67
C VAL A 87 -2.77 5.37 2.65
N LYS A 88 -2.99 4.79 1.48
CA LYS A 88 -2.94 3.36 1.25
C LYS A 88 -1.91 3.04 0.19
N ALA A 89 -1.06 2.07 0.47
CA ALA A 89 -0.07 1.57 -0.46
C ALA A 89 -0.28 0.07 -0.61
N ASP A 90 -0.61 -0.37 -1.81
CA ASP A 90 -0.84 -1.77 -2.13
C ASP A 90 0.15 -2.21 -3.21
N TYR A 91 0.63 -3.43 -3.09
CA TYR A 91 1.47 -4.09 -4.05
C TYR A 91 0.91 -5.47 -4.37
N VAL A 92 0.75 -5.77 -5.63
CA VAL A 92 0.32 -7.07 -6.14
C VAL A 92 1.43 -7.62 -7.03
N SER A 93 1.88 -8.85 -6.77
CA SER A 93 2.95 -9.47 -7.55
C SER A 93 2.45 -10.40 -8.65
N GLU A 94 1.23 -10.90 -8.55
CA GLU A 94 0.64 -11.86 -9.47
C GLU A 94 -0.82 -11.51 -9.82
N PRO A 95 -1.30 -11.74 -11.02
CA PRO A 95 -0.62 -12.33 -12.22
C PRO A 95 0.34 -11.37 -12.90
N GLU A 96 0.31 -10.09 -12.58
CA GLU A 96 1.28 -9.05 -12.96
C GLU A 96 1.52 -8.13 -11.78
N THR A 97 2.71 -7.56 -11.76
CA THR A 97 3.06 -6.58 -10.75
C THR A 97 2.23 -5.32 -10.91
N ALA A 98 1.59 -4.92 -9.85
CA ALA A 98 0.89 -3.66 -9.75
C ALA A 98 1.22 -2.99 -8.42
N GLU A 99 1.54 -1.72 -8.49
CA GLU A 99 1.78 -0.86 -7.35
C GLU A 99 0.75 0.25 -7.38
N THR A 100 0.09 0.48 -6.27
CA THR A 100 -0.89 1.57 -6.15
C THR A 100 -0.66 2.35 -4.88
N LEU A 101 -0.67 3.68 -5.00
CA LEU A 101 -0.75 4.61 -3.89
C LEU A 101 -2.07 5.34 -3.98
N SER A 102 -2.91 5.23 -2.97
CA SER A 102 -4.19 5.93 -2.89
C SER A 102 -4.20 6.88 -1.70
N ILE A 103 -4.57 8.12 -1.94
CA ILE A 103 -4.73 9.17 -0.94
C ILE A 103 -6.20 9.55 -0.91
N HIS A 104 -6.83 9.33 0.21
CA HIS A 104 -8.24 9.63 0.43
C HIS A 104 -8.39 10.71 1.48
N LEU A 105 -9.24 11.70 1.23
CA LEU A 105 -9.55 12.74 2.21
C LEU A 105 -10.96 13.31 2.01
N SER A 106 -11.58 13.73 3.13
CA SER A 106 -12.84 14.48 3.10
C SER A 106 -12.62 15.92 3.52
N THR A 107 -13.22 16.86 2.77
CA THR A 107 -13.05 18.29 2.99
C THR A 107 -14.35 19.04 2.70
N ALA A 108 -14.43 20.29 3.14
CA ALA A 108 -15.52 21.18 2.71
C ALA A 108 -15.41 21.43 1.18
N ARG A 109 -16.54 21.46 0.50
CA ARG A 109 -16.58 21.65 -0.97
C ARG A 109 -15.81 22.89 -1.44
N ALA A 110 -15.91 23.99 -0.68
CA ALA A 110 -15.18 25.23 -0.95
C ALA A 110 -13.66 25.07 -0.81
N SER A 111 -13.16 24.10 -0.05
CA SER A 111 -11.75 23.88 0.23
C SER A 111 -11.08 22.86 -0.67
N VAL A 112 -11.82 22.21 -1.59
CA VAL A 112 -11.31 21.14 -2.47
C VAL A 112 -10.03 21.53 -3.21
N ALA A 113 -10.01 22.72 -3.83
CA ALA A 113 -8.85 23.17 -4.60
C ALA A 113 -7.61 23.36 -3.71
N THR A 114 -7.79 23.95 -2.53
CA THR A 114 -6.72 24.18 -1.55
C THR A 114 -6.20 22.86 -1.00
N ALA A 115 -7.10 21.95 -0.59
CA ALA A 115 -6.73 20.63 -0.09
C ALA A 115 -5.92 19.83 -1.13
N LEU A 116 -6.37 19.81 -2.39
CA LEU A 116 -5.64 19.14 -3.48
C LEU A 116 -4.25 19.74 -3.72
N ALA A 117 -4.12 21.05 -3.67
CA ALA A 117 -2.82 21.72 -3.84
C ALA A 117 -1.85 21.34 -2.70
N GLN A 118 -2.34 21.33 -1.46
CA GLN A 118 -1.55 20.96 -0.29
C GLN A 118 -1.14 19.47 -0.31
N VAL A 119 -2.07 18.57 -0.64
CA VAL A 119 -1.76 17.14 -0.78
C VAL A 119 -0.63 16.92 -1.78
N LYS A 120 -0.69 17.56 -2.95
CA LYS A 120 0.36 17.45 -3.97
C LYS A 120 1.68 18.03 -3.50
N ALA A 121 1.67 19.19 -2.84
CA ALA A 121 2.87 19.81 -2.33
C ALA A 121 3.59 18.92 -1.29
N LEU A 122 2.84 18.34 -0.35
CA LEU A 122 3.39 17.42 0.65
C LEU A 122 3.90 16.12 0.03
N LEU A 123 3.21 15.58 -0.99
CA LEU A 123 3.69 14.42 -1.74
C LEU A 123 5.02 14.72 -2.43
N ASP A 124 5.12 15.87 -3.10
CA ASP A 124 6.36 16.31 -3.75
C ASP A 124 7.48 16.55 -2.73
N ASP A 125 7.17 17.09 -1.55
CA ASP A 125 8.16 17.27 -0.49
C ASP A 125 8.71 15.93 0.00
N VAL A 126 7.86 14.92 0.23
CA VAL A 126 8.33 13.58 0.62
C VAL A 126 9.17 12.95 -0.48
N ARG A 127 8.74 13.05 -1.74
CA ARG A 127 9.48 12.56 -2.91
C ARG A 127 10.86 13.21 -3.05
N LEU A 128 10.98 14.46 -2.65
CA LEU A 128 12.26 15.21 -2.63
C LEU A 128 13.09 14.98 -1.35
N GLY A 129 12.69 14.04 -0.50
CA GLY A 129 13.40 13.75 0.76
C GLY A 129 13.23 14.82 1.84
N LYS A 130 12.24 15.71 1.72
CA LYS A 130 11.98 16.78 2.69
C LYS A 130 11.15 16.27 3.87
N PHE A 131 11.74 15.40 4.64
CA PHE A 131 11.23 14.90 5.91
C PHE A 131 12.36 14.75 6.91
N SER A 132 12.04 14.87 8.19
CA SER A 132 13.02 14.80 9.27
C SER A 132 13.41 13.35 9.59
N ALA A 133 14.55 13.19 10.29
CA ALA A 133 14.95 11.90 10.82
C ALA A 133 13.93 11.31 11.81
N ASP A 134 13.22 12.16 12.55
CA ASP A 134 12.19 11.73 13.50
C ASP A 134 10.94 11.23 12.77
N GLU A 135 10.49 11.89 11.70
CA GLU A 135 9.39 11.42 10.85
C GLU A 135 9.73 10.08 10.20
N PHE A 136 10.95 9.94 9.67
CA PHE A 136 11.42 8.67 9.12
C PHE A 136 11.41 7.57 10.18
N LYS A 137 12.01 7.82 11.34
CA LYS A 137 12.05 6.86 12.45
C LYS A 137 10.65 6.48 12.93
N ALA A 138 9.75 7.44 13.05
CA ALA A 138 8.36 7.19 13.46
C ALA A 138 7.62 6.29 12.46
N ALA A 139 7.93 6.38 11.17
CA ALA A 139 7.33 5.53 10.15
C ALA A 139 7.95 4.12 10.10
N VAL A 140 9.25 3.98 10.37
CA VAL A 140 9.97 2.69 10.34
C VAL A 140 9.65 1.83 11.57
N VAL A 141 9.61 2.43 12.77
CA VAL A 141 9.52 1.67 14.02
C VAL A 141 8.31 0.72 14.09
N PRO A 142 7.08 1.12 13.74
CA PRO A 142 5.95 0.21 13.77
C PRO A 142 6.13 -1.00 12.83
N LEU A 143 6.67 -0.77 11.64
CA LEU A 143 6.88 -1.80 10.63
C LEU A 143 7.98 -2.78 11.05
N ALA A 144 9.08 -2.27 11.62
CA ALA A 144 10.16 -3.11 12.14
C ALA A 144 9.75 -3.92 13.39
N VAL A 145 8.80 -3.43 14.18
CA VAL A 145 8.23 -4.19 15.31
C VAL A 145 7.35 -5.32 14.80
N ASP A 146 6.55 -5.08 13.76
CA ASP A 146 5.73 -6.13 13.14
C ASP A 146 6.61 -7.24 12.57
N GLU A 147 7.75 -6.92 11.95
CA GLU A 147 8.74 -7.92 11.49
C GLU A 147 9.31 -8.76 12.63
N GLN A 148 9.55 -8.15 13.80
CA GLN A 148 10.15 -8.81 14.95
C GLN A 148 9.11 -9.56 15.80
N THR A 149 7.81 -9.41 15.52
CA THR A 149 6.78 -10.13 16.25
C THR A 149 6.89 -11.61 15.88
N PRO A 150 7.21 -12.50 16.84
CA PRO A 150 7.30 -13.92 16.54
C PRO A 150 5.99 -14.40 15.93
N ALA A 151 6.09 -15.20 14.90
CA ALA A 151 4.93 -15.89 14.37
C ALA A 151 4.16 -16.55 15.52
N SER A 152 2.85 -16.30 15.60
CA SER A 152 2.02 -16.94 16.62
C SER A 152 2.29 -18.45 16.59
N PRO A 153 2.44 -19.11 17.75
CA PRO A 153 2.62 -20.56 17.81
C PRO A 153 1.55 -21.34 17.03
N ASP A 154 0.40 -20.70 16.82
CA ASP A 154 -0.72 -21.26 16.05
C ASP A 154 -0.63 -21.02 14.53
N MET A 155 0.42 -20.35 14.01
CA MET A 155 0.53 -20.09 12.58
C MET A 155 0.53 -21.38 11.76
N GLY A 156 1.26 -22.40 12.18
CA GLY A 156 1.29 -23.69 11.50
C GLY A 156 -0.04 -24.47 11.53
N THR A 157 -0.97 -24.09 12.41
CA THR A 157 -2.29 -24.72 12.56
C THR A 157 -3.43 -23.85 12.01
N ASN A 158 -3.17 -22.60 11.62
CA ASN A 158 -4.19 -21.68 11.14
C ASN A 158 -4.63 -22.02 9.70
N PRO A 159 -5.88 -22.50 9.49
CA PRO A 159 -6.35 -22.91 8.15
C PRO A 159 -6.36 -21.77 7.14
N MET A 160 -6.56 -20.53 7.58
CA MET A 160 -6.60 -19.36 6.69
C MET A 160 -5.21 -19.06 6.10
N LEU A 161 -4.16 -19.18 6.92
CA LEU A 161 -2.78 -19.03 6.46
C LEU A 161 -2.40 -20.13 5.48
N TRP A 162 -2.77 -21.39 5.76
CA TRP A 162 -2.55 -22.48 4.83
C TRP A 162 -3.34 -22.30 3.52
N MET A 163 -4.55 -21.79 3.56
CA MET A 163 -5.30 -21.48 2.33
C MET A 163 -4.62 -20.39 1.51
N ALA A 164 -4.12 -19.33 2.16
CA ALA A 164 -3.36 -18.28 1.47
C ALA A 164 -2.08 -18.83 0.86
N THR A 165 -1.29 -19.60 1.62
CA THR A 165 -0.06 -20.27 1.15
C THR A 165 -0.33 -21.20 -0.05
N LEU A 166 -1.37 -22.01 0.02
CA LEU A 166 -1.77 -22.88 -1.09
C LEU A 166 -2.24 -22.09 -2.30
N GLY A 167 -2.86 -20.94 -2.09
CA GLY A 167 -3.25 -20.02 -3.16
C GLY A 167 -2.03 -19.46 -3.89
N VAL A 168 -1.01 -19.01 -3.15
CA VAL A 168 0.26 -18.55 -3.72
C VAL A 168 0.95 -19.70 -4.46
N TYR A 169 1.08 -20.87 -3.85
CA TYR A 169 1.66 -22.05 -4.51
C TYR A 169 0.96 -22.42 -5.81
N ALA A 170 -0.36 -22.36 -5.83
CA ALA A 170 -1.13 -22.68 -7.04
C ALA A 170 -0.89 -21.67 -8.19
N GLN A 171 -0.53 -20.43 -7.85
CA GLN A 171 -0.28 -19.36 -8.82
C GLN A 171 1.18 -19.31 -9.28
N THR A 172 2.12 -19.47 -8.35
CA THR A 172 3.55 -19.24 -8.60
C THR A 172 4.37 -20.52 -8.68
N GLY A 173 3.87 -21.62 -8.11
CA GLY A 173 4.64 -22.86 -7.93
C GLY A 173 5.66 -22.79 -6.78
N GLU A 174 5.74 -21.68 -6.05
CA GLU A 174 6.65 -21.48 -4.92
C GLU A 174 6.03 -22.02 -3.64
N THR A 175 6.79 -22.84 -2.91
CA THR A 175 6.41 -23.31 -1.58
C THR A 175 6.96 -22.34 -0.55
N ILE A 176 6.14 -21.44 -0.07
CA ILE A 176 6.45 -20.60 1.08
C ILE A 176 5.66 -21.18 2.25
N THR A 177 6.35 -21.73 3.26
CA THR A 177 5.67 -22.17 4.47
C THR A 177 5.26 -20.98 5.34
N PRO A 178 4.24 -21.10 6.20
CA PRO A 178 3.89 -20.03 7.13
C PRO A 178 5.07 -19.61 8.03
N GLU A 179 5.96 -20.53 8.37
CA GLU A 179 7.17 -20.26 9.15
C GLU A 179 8.20 -19.45 8.33
N GLU A 180 8.36 -19.74 7.04
CA GLU A 180 9.24 -18.97 6.13
C GLU A 180 8.65 -17.59 5.86
N SER A 181 7.33 -17.48 5.74
CA SER A 181 6.65 -16.18 5.61
C SER A 181 6.80 -15.31 6.86
N ALA A 182 7.04 -15.92 8.03
CA ALA A 182 7.25 -15.21 9.29
C ALA A 182 8.73 -14.87 9.52
N ALA A 183 9.65 -15.53 8.82
CA ALA A 183 11.08 -15.26 8.87
C ALA A 183 11.44 -14.13 7.91
N VAL A 184 10.86 -12.95 8.13
CA VAL A 184 11.19 -11.78 7.30
C VAL A 184 12.57 -11.27 7.70
N ASP A 185 13.47 -11.14 6.72
CA ASP A 185 14.72 -10.42 6.92
C ASP A 185 14.42 -9.02 7.46
N PRO A 186 15.21 -8.46 8.38
CA PRO A 186 14.96 -7.16 9.01
C PRO A 186 15.15 -6.00 8.01
N ILE A 187 14.37 -6.01 6.94
CA ILE A 187 14.44 -5.08 5.82
C ILE A 187 14.17 -3.65 6.30
N PHE A 188 13.11 -3.46 7.09
CA PHE A 188 12.75 -2.13 7.59
C PHE A 188 13.84 -1.53 8.49
N SER A 189 14.49 -2.35 9.30
CA SER A 189 15.60 -1.91 10.17
C SER A 189 16.86 -1.49 9.39
N ALA A 190 17.01 -1.97 8.17
CA ALA A 190 18.14 -1.66 7.29
C ALA A 190 17.89 -0.47 6.35
N LEU A 191 16.66 0.07 6.32
CA LEU A 191 16.32 1.20 5.46
C LEU A 191 16.98 2.50 5.93
N THR A 192 17.29 3.34 4.96
CA THR A 192 17.76 4.72 5.17
C THR A 192 16.76 5.72 4.59
N SER A 193 16.84 6.97 5.01
CA SER A 193 16.00 8.04 4.45
C SER A 193 16.19 8.23 2.94
N ALA A 194 17.38 7.92 2.42
CA ALA A 194 17.68 7.99 0.99
C ALA A 194 16.90 6.93 0.18
N ASP A 195 16.63 5.78 0.77
CA ASP A 195 15.87 4.71 0.10
C ASP A 195 14.40 5.10 -0.13
N VAL A 196 13.87 6.03 0.66
CA VAL A 196 12.47 6.51 0.56
C VAL A 196 12.32 7.60 -0.50
N SER A 197 13.36 8.34 -0.80
CA SER A 197 13.36 9.48 -1.74
C SER A 197 13.98 9.16 -3.11
N ALA A 198 14.33 7.90 -3.34
CA ALA A 198 14.88 7.42 -4.63
C ALA A 198 13.76 7.01 -5.60
#